data_fb0bda2f00137445f86b2cc5343c7011
#
_entry.id   fb0bda2f00137445f86b2cc5343c7011
#
_cell.length_a   1.000
_cell.length_b   1.000
_cell.length_c   1.000
_cell.angle_alpha   90.00
_cell.angle_beta   90.00
_cell.angle_gamma   90.00
#
_symmetry.space_group_name_H-M   'P 1'
#
loop_
_entity.id
_entity.type
_entity.pdbx_description
1 polymer ?
#
loop_
_entity_poly.entity_id
_entity_poly.type
_entity_poly.pdbx_seq_one_letter_code
_entity_poly.pdbx_strand_id
1 'polypeptide(L)'
;MATSSETPLQEKCGPMECTVSWTGGAGTRSKMGFVAETGSGHVLAMDGAPDDTRPDNGGLNQAPRPMETLLAGAGGCTAYDVVLILRRGRHDVRGCSVHLTSERAQEDPKVFTRIHMQFTVTGRNLKSETVERAIALSHDKYCSATIMLGKTAEITTGLTLVEV
;
A
#
# COMPACT_ATOMS: atom_id res chain seq x y z
N MET A 1 -21.60 -19.23 -33.61
CA MET A 1 -20.31 -18.65 -33.20
C MET A 1 -20.62 -17.50 -32.27
N ALA A 2 -20.52 -17.73 -30.95
CA ALA A 2 -20.76 -16.72 -29.94
C ALA A 2 -19.43 -16.08 -29.57
N THR A 3 -19.26 -14.81 -29.89
CA THR A 3 -18.10 -14.01 -29.46
C THR A 3 -18.31 -13.65 -28.00
N SER A 4 -17.53 -14.30 -27.12
CA SER A 4 -17.44 -13.90 -25.73
C SER A 4 -16.73 -12.55 -25.63
N SER A 5 -17.51 -11.49 -25.39
CA SER A 5 -17.00 -10.17 -25.04
C SER A 5 -16.41 -10.25 -23.61
N GLU A 6 -15.10 -10.35 -23.50
CA GLU A 6 -14.41 -10.16 -22.23
C GLU A 6 -14.57 -8.68 -21.81
N THR A 7 -15.45 -8.43 -20.85
CA THR A 7 -15.58 -7.14 -20.20
C THR A 7 -14.27 -6.82 -19.47
N PRO A 8 -13.64 -5.66 -19.69
CA PRO A 8 -12.41 -5.31 -19.00
C PRO A 8 -12.63 -5.25 -17.47
N LEU A 9 -11.68 -5.76 -16.71
CA LEU A 9 -11.74 -5.83 -15.23
C LEU A 9 -11.89 -4.45 -14.54
N GLN A 10 -11.74 -3.36 -15.27
CA GLN A 10 -11.90 -2.00 -14.78
C GLN A 10 -13.35 -1.58 -14.47
N GLU A 11 -14.36 -2.27 -14.99
CA GLU A 11 -15.77 -1.91 -14.78
C GLU A 11 -16.37 -2.38 -13.45
N LYS A 12 -15.61 -3.10 -12.61
CA LYS A 12 -16.11 -3.60 -11.31
C LYS A 12 -15.71 -2.76 -10.10
N CYS A 13 -14.91 -1.73 -10.25
CA CYS A 13 -14.64 -0.78 -9.17
C CYS A 13 -15.66 0.37 -9.25
N GLY A 14 -16.76 0.24 -8.51
CA GLY A 14 -17.64 1.36 -8.21
C GLY A 14 -16.89 2.48 -7.48
N PRO A 15 -17.54 3.63 -7.22
CA PRO A 15 -16.92 4.72 -6.47
C PRO A 15 -16.40 4.20 -5.14
N MET A 16 -15.13 4.48 -4.84
CA MET A 16 -14.53 4.15 -3.55
C MET A 16 -14.91 5.23 -2.55
N GLU A 17 -15.42 4.81 -1.39
CA GLU A 17 -15.78 5.72 -0.32
C GLU A 17 -15.28 5.20 1.03
N CYS A 18 -15.03 6.10 1.95
CA CYS A 18 -14.79 5.79 3.35
C CYS A 18 -15.25 6.95 4.23
N THR A 19 -15.62 6.63 5.46
CA THR A 19 -15.87 7.60 6.52
C THR A 19 -14.76 7.48 7.55
N VAL A 20 -14.12 8.60 7.88
CA VAL A 20 -13.09 8.65 8.93
C VAL A 20 -13.60 9.45 10.09
N SER A 21 -13.69 8.80 11.25
CA SER A 21 -14.21 9.40 12.49
C SER A 21 -13.11 9.54 13.52
N TRP A 22 -13.00 10.73 14.13
CA TRP A 22 -12.14 10.94 15.28
C TRP A 22 -12.74 10.29 16.52
N THR A 23 -11.92 9.52 17.23
CA THR A 23 -12.33 8.80 18.45
C THR A 23 -11.72 9.38 19.73
N GLY A 24 -10.94 10.47 19.64
CA GLY A 24 -10.21 11.08 20.74
C GLY A 24 -11.03 11.98 21.68
N GLY A 25 -12.34 11.78 21.77
CA GLY A 25 -13.25 12.56 22.62
C GLY A 25 -13.03 12.39 24.12
N ALA A 26 -13.85 13.08 24.92
CA ALA A 26 -13.80 13.00 26.38
C ALA A 26 -13.96 11.55 26.86
N GLY A 27 -13.06 11.10 27.75
CA GLY A 27 -13.07 9.74 28.30
C GLY A 27 -12.26 8.72 27.49
N THR A 28 -11.72 9.06 26.32
CA THR A 28 -10.80 8.20 25.57
C THR A 28 -9.36 8.41 26.00
N ARG A 29 -8.54 7.32 25.92
CA ARG A 29 -7.12 7.40 26.29
C ARG A 29 -6.29 8.07 25.19
N SER A 30 -6.48 7.71 23.92
CA SER A 30 -5.82 8.38 22.80
C SER A 30 -6.58 9.65 22.43
N LYS A 31 -5.85 10.75 22.27
CA LYS A 31 -6.41 12.04 21.82
C LYS A 31 -6.38 12.17 20.30
N MET A 32 -5.59 11.35 19.61
CA MET A 32 -5.42 11.36 18.17
C MET A 32 -5.74 10.00 17.54
N GLY A 33 -6.72 9.29 18.10
CA GLY A 33 -7.28 8.07 17.53
C GLY A 33 -8.33 8.35 16.46
N PHE A 34 -8.32 7.53 15.40
CA PHE A 34 -9.29 7.58 14.32
C PHE A 34 -9.72 6.18 13.92
N VAL A 35 -10.94 6.08 13.42
CA VAL A 35 -11.47 4.84 12.81
C VAL A 35 -11.98 5.19 11.42
N ALA A 36 -11.54 4.43 10.43
CA ALA A 36 -12.04 4.51 9.06
C ALA A 36 -12.94 3.31 8.78
N GLU A 37 -14.15 3.59 8.28
CA GLU A 37 -15.09 2.58 7.76
C GLU A 37 -15.09 2.69 6.24
N THR A 38 -14.73 1.62 5.56
CA THR A 38 -14.62 1.60 4.09
C THR A 38 -15.92 1.17 3.44
N GLY A 39 -16.19 1.60 2.21
CA GLY A 39 -17.34 1.18 1.42
C GLY A 39 -17.39 -0.34 1.16
N SER A 40 -16.28 -1.06 1.33
CA SER A 40 -16.22 -2.54 1.29
C SER A 40 -16.62 -3.20 2.61
N GLY A 41 -17.03 -2.44 3.64
CA GLY A 41 -17.51 -2.96 4.93
C GLY A 41 -16.40 -3.33 5.92
N HIS A 42 -15.19 -2.80 5.74
CA HIS A 42 -14.07 -3.08 6.64
C HIS A 42 -13.71 -1.86 7.48
N VAL A 43 -13.10 -2.12 8.63
CA VAL A 43 -12.68 -1.09 9.59
C VAL A 43 -11.17 -1.06 9.69
N LEU A 44 -10.61 0.15 9.70
CA LEU A 44 -9.19 0.41 9.91
C LEU A 44 -9.03 1.43 11.04
N ALA A 45 -8.32 1.05 12.10
CA ALA A 45 -7.94 1.97 13.16
C ALA A 45 -6.63 2.69 12.81
N MET A 46 -6.53 3.95 13.20
CA MET A 46 -5.31 4.76 13.11
C MET A 46 -5.09 5.54 14.40
N ASP A 47 -3.85 5.86 14.72
CA ASP A 47 -3.51 6.65 15.91
C ASP A 47 -2.36 7.63 15.59
N GLY A 48 -2.21 8.64 16.44
CA GLY A 48 -1.09 9.56 16.39
C GLY A 48 0.14 9.05 17.15
N ALA A 49 1.29 9.66 16.89
CA ALA A 49 2.46 9.51 17.77
C ALA A 49 2.21 10.21 19.11
N PRO A 50 2.84 9.75 20.20
CA PRO A 50 2.90 10.54 21.42
C PRO A 50 3.54 11.91 21.16
N ASP A 51 3.07 12.93 21.88
CA ASP A 51 3.68 14.26 21.90
C ASP A 51 4.14 14.54 23.33
N ASP A 52 5.43 14.38 23.59
CA ASP A 52 6.02 14.56 24.92
C ASP A 52 5.98 16.02 25.38
N THR A 53 5.84 16.97 24.46
CA THR A 53 5.76 18.41 24.76
C THR A 53 4.35 18.86 25.02
N ARG A 54 3.37 18.23 24.41
CA ARG A 54 1.93 18.51 24.53
C ARG A 54 1.14 17.20 24.58
N PRO A 55 1.16 16.49 25.72
CA PRO A 55 0.54 15.16 25.85
C PRO A 55 -0.96 15.12 25.47
N ASP A 56 -1.69 16.23 25.67
CA ASP A 56 -3.10 16.34 25.31
C ASP A 56 -3.35 16.42 23.79
N ASN A 57 -2.31 16.63 23.00
CA ASN A 57 -2.40 16.70 21.53
C ASN A 57 -1.83 15.45 20.84
N GLY A 58 -1.21 14.53 21.60
CA GLY A 58 -0.59 13.32 21.08
C GLY A 58 -1.52 12.10 21.04
N GLY A 59 -1.16 11.12 20.24
CA GLY A 59 -1.71 9.78 20.28
C GLY A 59 -0.98 8.88 21.29
N LEU A 60 -1.33 7.61 21.30
CA LEU A 60 -0.70 6.59 22.15
C LEU A 60 0.10 5.56 21.33
N ASN A 61 0.20 5.75 20.03
CA ASN A 61 0.85 4.80 19.11
C ASN A 61 0.27 3.36 19.22
N GLN A 62 -1.06 3.25 19.38
CA GLN A 62 -1.76 1.96 19.52
C GLN A 62 -2.27 1.41 18.17
N ALA A 63 -2.16 2.20 17.11
CA ALA A 63 -2.50 1.82 15.74
C ALA A 63 -1.55 2.53 14.76
N PRO A 64 -1.49 2.09 13.49
CA PRO A 64 -0.65 2.75 12.49
C PRO A 64 -1.04 4.23 12.32
N ARG A 65 -0.06 5.05 12.03
CA ARG A 65 -0.28 6.46 11.70
C ARG A 65 -0.89 6.59 10.31
N PRO A 66 -1.63 7.65 10.01
CA PRO A 66 -2.22 7.85 8.68
C PRO A 66 -1.23 7.71 7.51
N MET A 67 -0.02 8.26 7.65
CA MET A 67 1.01 8.15 6.60
C MET A 67 1.61 6.74 6.49
N GLU A 68 1.68 5.98 7.58
CA GLU A 68 2.06 4.55 7.55
C GLU A 68 0.98 3.72 6.85
N THR A 69 -0.28 4.04 7.06
CA THR A 69 -1.41 3.40 6.37
C THR A 69 -1.37 3.66 4.87
N LEU A 70 -1.04 4.89 4.45
CA LEU A 70 -0.86 5.24 3.04
C LEU A 70 0.30 4.45 2.40
N LEU A 71 1.42 4.33 3.13
CA LEU A 71 2.57 3.54 2.69
C LEU A 71 2.24 2.05 2.59
N ALA A 72 1.53 1.49 3.58
CA ALA A 72 1.08 0.11 3.57
C ALA A 72 0.11 -0.17 2.41
N GLY A 73 -0.81 0.76 2.13
CA GLY A 73 -1.72 0.69 0.99
C GLY A 73 -0.97 0.65 -0.34
N ALA A 74 0.09 1.45 -0.50
CA ALA A 74 0.94 1.42 -1.69
C ALA A 74 1.64 0.06 -1.84
N GLY A 75 2.20 -0.48 -0.75
CA GLY A 75 2.81 -1.81 -0.75
C GLY A 75 1.83 -2.92 -1.13
N GLY A 76 0.63 -2.90 -0.55
CA GLY A 76 -0.44 -3.84 -0.87
C GLY A 76 -0.89 -3.77 -2.33
N CYS A 77 -1.05 -2.55 -2.86
CA CYS A 77 -1.44 -2.30 -4.24
C CYS A 77 -0.44 -2.92 -5.23
N THR A 78 0.85 -2.61 -5.06
CA THR A 78 1.88 -3.14 -5.97
C THR A 78 2.10 -4.65 -5.80
N ALA A 79 2.05 -5.19 -4.57
CA ALA A 79 2.14 -6.63 -4.34
C ALA A 79 1.01 -7.40 -5.01
N TYR A 80 -0.22 -6.87 -4.94
CA TYR A 80 -1.38 -7.45 -5.62
C TYR A 80 -1.15 -7.56 -7.13
N ASP A 81 -0.68 -6.48 -7.77
CA ASP A 81 -0.40 -6.47 -9.21
C ASP A 81 0.66 -7.49 -9.58
N VAL A 82 1.79 -7.52 -8.85
CA VAL A 82 2.90 -8.44 -9.12
C VAL A 82 2.42 -9.89 -9.03
N VAL A 83 1.70 -10.25 -7.98
CA VAL A 83 1.14 -11.61 -7.82
C VAL A 83 0.16 -11.92 -8.95
N LEU A 84 -0.73 -10.97 -9.30
CA LEU A 84 -1.72 -11.17 -10.36
C LEU A 84 -1.06 -11.36 -11.74
N ILE A 85 -0.06 -10.54 -12.08
CA ILE A 85 0.69 -10.63 -13.34
C ILE A 85 1.39 -11.99 -13.44
N LEU A 86 2.10 -12.40 -12.39
CA LEU A 86 2.81 -13.68 -12.37
C LEU A 86 1.85 -14.87 -12.47
N ARG A 87 0.74 -14.86 -11.74
CA ARG A 87 -0.30 -15.91 -11.81
C ARG A 87 -0.97 -15.99 -13.17
N ARG A 88 -1.27 -14.86 -13.81
CA ARG A 88 -1.79 -14.81 -15.18
C ARG A 88 -0.78 -15.36 -16.21
N GLY A 89 0.51 -15.14 -15.95
CA GLY A 89 1.61 -15.76 -16.69
C GLY A 89 1.80 -17.26 -16.41
N ARG A 90 0.94 -17.87 -15.57
CA ARG A 90 1.01 -19.28 -15.13
C ARG A 90 2.30 -19.64 -14.41
N HIS A 91 2.90 -18.68 -13.73
CA HIS A 91 4.08 -18.90 -12.89
C HIS A 91 3.67 -19.44 -11.51
N ASP A 92 4.46 -20.34 -10.94
CA ASP A 92 4.21 -20.95 -9.62
C ASP A 92 4.71 -20.02 -8.51
N VAL A 93 3.94 -18.94 -8.26
CA VAL A 93 4.17 -18.00 -7.15
C VAL A 93 3.57 -18.56 -5.87
N ARG A 94 4.37 -18.62 -4.82
CA ARG A 94 4.01 -19.14 -3.49
C ARG A 94 3.93 -18.06 -2.42
N GLY A 95 4.67 -16.95 -2.60
CA GLY A 95 4.67 -15.85 -1.67
C GLY A 95 5.15 -14.55 -2.32
N CYS A 96 4.68 -13.43 -1.78
CA CYS A 96 5.14 -12.10 -2.14
C CYS A 96 5.04 -11.21 -0.90
N SER A 97 6.14 -10.61 -0.52
CA SER A 97 6.15 -9.54 0.48
C SER A 97 6.90 -8.33 -0.06
N VAL A 98 6.52 -7.16 0.42
CA VAL A 98 7.16 -5.90 0.05
C VAL A 98 7.53 -5.18 1.33
N HIS A 99 8.82 -4.93 1.54
CA HIS A 99 9.32 -4.08 2.60
C HIS A 99 9.51 -2.67 2.06
N LEU A 100 8.85 -1.69 2.68
CA LEU A 100 8.90 -0.30 2.23
C LEU A 100 9.67 0.54 3.25
N THR A 101 10.62 1.32 2.75
CA THR A 101 11.26 2.40 3.50
C THR A 101 10.98 3.72 2.80
N SER A 102 10.85 4.81 3.56
CA SER A 102 10.48 6.10 2.99
C SER A 102 11.16 7.26 3.71
N GLU A 103 11.39 8.33 2.97
CA GLU A 103 11.79 9.63 3.48
C GLU A 103 10.66 10.64 3.22
N ARG A 104 10.55 11.63 4.09
CA ARG A 104 9.56 12.71 3.99
C ARG A 104 10.26 14.06 3.95
N ALA A 105 9.61 15.05 3.33
CA ALA A 105 10.07 16.44 3.36
C ALA A 105 10.24 16.92 4.82
N GLN A 106 11.26 17.73 5.05
CA GLN A 106 11.55 18.29 6.39
C GLN A 106 10.56 19.41 6.75
N GLU A 107 10.08 20.13 5.74
CA GLU A 107 9.13 21.22 5.88
C GLU A 107 7.72 20.78 5.47
N ASP A 108 6.71 21.48 5.95
CA ASP A 108 5.31 21.25 5.56
C ASP A 108 5.03 21.75 4.13
N PRO A 109 4.25 20.94 3.39
CA PRO A 109 3.67 19.63 3.71
C PRO A 109 4.72 18.52 3.68
N LYS A 110 4.78 17.72 4.72
CA LYS A 110 5.72 16.60 4.86
C LYS A 110 5.32 15.42 3.98
N VAL A 111 5.31 15.61 2.66
CA VAL A 111 5.05 14.56 1.67
C VAL A 111 6.19 13.53 1.64
N PHE A 112 5.93 12.35 1.11
CA PHE A 112 7.01 11.43 0.77
C PHE A 112 7.87 12.03 -0.34
N THR A 113 9.20 11.99 -0.16
CA THR A 113 10.20 12.42 -1.14
C THR A 113 10.97 11.26 -1.75
N ARG A 114 11.07 10.14 -0.99
CA ARG A 114 11.64 8.88 -1.45
C ARG A 114 10.86 7.71 -0.88
N ILE A 115 10.69 6.67 -1.69
CA ILE A 115 10.13 5.38 -1.26
C ILE A 115 10.98 4.28 -1.93
N HIS A 116 11.55 3.39 -1.12
CA HIS A 116 12.18 2.17 -1.63
C HIS A 116 11.27 0.98 -1.31
N MET A 117 11.03 0.12 -2.31
CA MET A 117 10.19 -1.07 -2.22
C MET A 117 11.04 -2.31 -2.50
N GLN A 118 11.44 -3.02 -1.45
CA GLN A 118 12.16 -4.28 -1.56
C GLN A 118 11.17 -5.44 -1.62
N PHE A 119 11.05 -6.06 -2.79
CA PHE A 119 10.21 -7.24 -3.00
C PHE A 119 10.96 -8.50 -2.60
N THR A 120 10.27 -9.40 -1.90
CA THR A 120 10.70 -10.79 -1.72
C THR A 120 9.62 -11.67 -2.33
N VAL A 121 9.94 -12.34 -3.43
CA VAL A 121 9.01 -13.22 -4.15
C VAL A 121 9.48 -14.66 -4.02
N THR A 122 8.59 -15.54 -3.59
CA THR A 122 8.83 -16.95 -3.37
C THR A 122 8.06 -17.77 -4.40
N GLY A 123 8.70 -18.75 -5.00
CA GLY A 123 8.03 -19.64 -5.98
C GLY A 123 8.96 -20.70 -6.55
N ARG A 124 8.46 -21.44 -7.54
CA ARG A 124 9.21 -22.50 -8.23
C ARG A 124 9.54 -22.10 -9.65
N ASN A 125 10.80 -22.31 -10.04
CA ASN A 125 11.28 -22.02 -11.41
C ASN A 125 10.95 -20.59 -11.87
N LEU A 126 10.89 -19.63 -10.96
CA LEU A 126 10.71 -18.22 -11.28
C LEU A 126 12.02 -17.64 -11.80
N LYS A 127 11.97 -16.95 -12.93
CA LYS A 127 13.12 -16.22 -13.47
C LYS A 127 13.10 -14.78 -12.95
N SER A 128 14.26 -14.26 -12.55
CA SER A 128 14.41 -12.89 -12.05
C SER A 128 13.81 -11.87 -13.02
N GLU A 129 14.15 -11.99 -14.30
CA GLU A 129 13.68 -11.08 -15.34
C GLU A 129 12.14 -11.06 -15.47
N THR A 130 11.50 -12.20 -15.21
CA THR A 130 10.02 -12.29 -15.24
C THR A 130 9.39 -11.53 -14.07
N VAL A 131 9.98 -11.68 -12.88
CA VAL A 131 9.50 -11.00 -11.68
C VAL A 131 9.80 -9.49 -11.75
N GLU A 132 11.00 -9.11 -12.17
CA GLU A 132 11.38 -7.71 -12.39
C GLU A 132 10.47 -7.01 -13.40
N ARG A 133 10.10 -7.70 -14.49
CA ARG A 133 9.15 -7.18 -15.46
C ARG A 133 7.75 -7.01 -14.85
N ALA A 134 7.31 -7.91 -13.98
CA ALA A 134 6.02 -7.78 -13.29
C ALA A 134 6.03 -6.57 -12.34
N ILE A 135 7.13 -6.35 -11.60
CA ILE A 135 7.32 -5.17 -10.73
C ILE A 135 7.31 -3.89 -11.57
N ALA A 136 8.06 -3.82 -12.66
CA ALA A 136 8.09 -2.66 -13.55
C ALA A 136 6.70 -2.36 -14.13
N LEU A 137 5.97 -3.39 -14.60
CA LEU A 137 4.61 -3.22 -15.11
C LEU A 137 3.63 -2.70 -14.05
N SER A 138 3.74 -3.16 -12.80
CA SER A 138 2.95 -2.62 -11.69
C SER A 138 3.26 -1.14 -11.51
N HIS A 139 4.54 -0.79 -11.36
CA HIS A 139 4.98 0.57 -11.09
C HIS A 139 4.62 1.55 -12.22
N ASP A 140 4.86 1.16 -13.47
CA ASP A 140 4.74 2.07 -14.61
C ASP A 140 3.31 2.20 -15.14
N LYS A 141 2.44 1.19 -14.89
CA LYS A 141 1.16 1.12 -15.57
C LYS A 141 -0.04 0.81 -14.68
N TYR A 142 0.07 -0.08 -13.69
CA TYR A 142 -1.12 -0.64 -13.05
C TYR A 142 -1.35 -0.13 -11.63
N CYS A 143 -0.32 0.04 -10.82
CA CYS A 143 -0.48 0.44 -9.43
C CYS A 143 -0.81 1.94 -9.31
N SER A 144 -2.10 2.24 -9.15
CA SER A 144 -2.57 3.62 -8.97
C SER A 144 -1.89 4.32 -7.79
N ALA A 145 -1.62 3.58 -6.70
CA ALA A 145 -0.99 4.16 -5.51
C ALA A 145 0.45 4.61 -5.79
N THR A 146 1.27 3.78 -6.45
CA THR A 146 2.66 4.17 -6.78
C THR A 146 2.70 5.27 -7.83
N ILE A 147 1.80 5.28 -8.81
CA ILE A 147 1.69 6.35 -9.81
C ILE A 147 1.33 7.68 -9.14
N MET A 148 0.40 7.69 -8.19
CA MET A 148 0.04 8.90 -7.43
C MET A 148 1.19 9.38 -6.55
N LEU A 149 1.81 8.49 -5.76
CA LEU A 149 2.92 8.83 -4.87
C LEU A 149 4.18 9.26 -5.64
N GLY A 150 4.40 8.71 -6.83
CA GLY A 150 5.50 9.09 -7.72
C GLY A 150 5.43 10.53 -8.26
N LYS A 151 4.33 11.26 -7.98
CA LYS A 151 4.27 12.70 -8.29
C LYS A 151 5.09 13.57 -7.34
N THR A 152 5.36 13.06 -6.14
CA THR A 152 6.14 13.76 -5.10
C THR A 152 7.37 12.98 -4.66
N ALA A 153 7.38 11.66 -4.79
CA ALA A 153 8.42 10.78 -4.32
C ALA A 153 9.17 10.10 -5.47
N GLU A 154 10.49 10.03 -5.35
CA GLU A 154 11.30 9.10 -6.13
C GLU A 154 11.03 7.68 -5.61
N ILE A 155 10.51 6.79 -6.47
CA ILE A 155 10.21 5.40 -6.11
C ILE A 155 11.27 4.49 -6.74
N THR A 156 11.91 3.68 -5.90
CA THR A 156 12.89 2.67 -6.32
C THR A 156 12.46 1.28 -5.88
N THR A 157 12.85 0.27 -6.63
CA THR A 157 12.49 -1.12 -6.35
C THR A 157 13.73 -2.01 -6.27
N GLY A 158 13.66 -3.04 -5.43
CA GLY A 158 14.63 -4.12 -5.35
C GLY A 158 13.91 -5.48 -5.33
N LEU A 159 14.59 -6.55 -5.72
CA LEU A 159 14.06 -7.91 -5.76
C LEU A 159 14.97 -8.88 -5.02
N THR A 160 14.39 -9.70 -4.17
CA THR A 160 14.95 -10.94 -3.66
C THR A 160 14.06 -12.09 -4.12
N LEU A 161 14.61 -13.04 -4.86
CA LEU A 161 13.90 -14.23 -5.33
C LEU A 161 14.25 -15.43 -4.46
N VAL A 162 13.24 -16.16 -3.99
CA VAL A 162 13.40 -17.33 -3.12
C VAL A 162 12.81 -18.55 -3.83
N GLU A 163 13.66 -19.54 -4.12
CA GLU A 163 13.24 -20.83 -4.68
C GLU A 163 12.72 -21.74 -3.56
N VAL A 164 11.63 -22.50 -3.82
CA VAL A 164 10.99 -23.44 -2.89
C VAL A 164 10.57 -24.74 -3.54
#